data_00fe0caab1cbb3a1512bb1ac77a08cf5
#
_entry.id   00fe0caab1cbb3a1512bb1ac77a08cf5
#
_cell.length_a   1.000
_cell.length_b   1.000
_cell.length_c   1.000
_cell.angle_alpha   90.00
_cell.angle_beta   90.00
_cell.angle_gamma   90.00
#
_symmetry.space_group_name_H-M   'P 1'
#
loop_
_entity.id
_entity.type
_entity.pdbx_description
1 polymer ?
#
loop_
_entity_poly.entity_id
_entity_poly.type
_entity_poly.pdbx_seq_one_letter_code
_entity_poly.pdbx_strand_id
1 'polypeptide(L)'
;MDDNLLFILLMDKFMGGESVLNEKEKNLMKNLFNQEKYIKEFLSKLNKIRINKHLFNTKEKFDVLLDFFNFIYSKVSFTDSKEHELVKFLLILSETFNYKDGDKKIFLNNVINTPKELSDPKFWEKYIEIEIKNESKKYESKKNSRYEYIVLLSNTTHLKEYLFEKDKMNEIIEYFKDKYKFTIEEIDIIKEQLKI
;
A
#
# COMPACT_ATOMS: atom_id res chain seq x y z
N MET A 1 24.37 -6.92 20.19
CA MET A 1 24.09 -7.64 18.92
C MET A 1 23.94 -6.59 17.85
N ASP A 2 24.55 -6.79 16.69
CA ASP A 2 24.40 -5.87 15.55
C ASP A 2 22.93 -5.79 15.13
N ASP A 3 22.41 -4.57 14.93
CA ASP A 3 21.02 -4.33 14.54
C ASP A 3 20.64 -5.03 13.23
N ASN A 4 21.58 -5.15 12.27
CA ASN A 4 21.31 -5.86 11.02
C ASN A 4 21.14 -7.35 11.25
N LEU A 5 22.00 -7.96 12.10
CA LEU A 5 21.87 -9.37 12.46
C LEU A 5 20.58 -9.63 13.24
N LEU A 6 20.23 -8.74 14.17
CA LEU A 6 18.99 -8.82 14.92
C LEU A 6 17.78 -8.77 13.97
N PHE A 7 17.78 -7.83 13.02
CA PHE A 7 16.70 -7.69 12.03
C PHE A 7 16.53 -8.97 11.20
N ILE A 8 17.64 -9.53 10.70
CA ILE A 8 17.61 -10.76 9.90
C ILE A 8 16.99 -11.90 10.71
N LEU A 9 17.46 -12.12 11.94
CA LEU A 9 16.95 -13.20 12.81
C LEU A 9 15.46 -13.07 13.11
N LEU A 10 14.99 -11.84 13.41
CA LEU A 10 13.57 -11.58 13.68
C LEU A 10 12.73 -11.77 12.41
N MET A 11 13.22 -11.33 11.25
CA MET A 11 12.57 -11.54 9.96
C MET A 11 12.47 -13.01 9.59
N ASP A 12 13.55 -13.77 9.71
CA ASP A 12 13.57 -15.20 9.40
C ASP A 12 12.58 -15.96 10.30
N LYS A 13 12.54 -15.62 11.59
CA LYS A 13 11.57 -16.19 12.51
C LYS A 13 10.12 -15.81 12.13
N PHE A 14 9.86 -14.54 11.81
CA PHE A 14 8.54 -14.06 11.42
C PHE A 14 8.05 -14.69 10.11
N MET A 15 8.96 -14.85 9.14
CA MET A 15 8.67 -15.42 7.82
C MET A 15 8.66 -16.95 7.83
N GLY A 16 9.44 -17.60 8.72
CA GLY A 16 9.74 -19.06 8.78
C GLY A 16 8.55 -19.81 9.29
N GLY A 17 7.52 -19.97 9.17
CA GLY A 17 6.36 -20.88 9.29
C GLY A 17 5.93 -21.37 10.67
N GLU A 18 6.81 -21.66 11.58
CA GLU A 18 6.50 -22.47 12.77
C GLU A 18 6.28 -21.69 14.08
N SER A 19 6.78 -20.47 14.20
CA SER A 19 6.65 -19.70 15.45
C SER A 19 6.25 -18.26 15.22
N VAL A 20 5.36 -17.77 16.07
CA VAL A 20 4.97 -16.35 16.11
C VAL A 20 5.96 -15.59 17.00
N LEU A 21 6.29 -14.34 16.63
CA LEU A 21 7.12 -13.48 17.47
C LEU A 21 6.40 -13.21 18.81
N ASN A 22 7.12 -13.39 19.91
CA ASN A 22 6.62 -13.00 21.24
C ASN A 22 6.67 -11.46 21.42
N GLU A 23 6.08 -10.95 22.50
CA GLU A 23 6.00 -9.50 22.76
C GLU A 23 7.37 -8.82 22.81
N LYS A 24 8.39 -9.44 23.39
CA LYS A 24 9.74 -8.90 23.45
C LYS A 24 10.36 -8.78 22.05
N GLU A 25 10.17 -9.78 21.22
CA GLU A 25 10.66 -9.81 19.82
C GLU A 25 9.93 -8.80 18.95
N LYS A 26 8.60 -8.65 19.12
CA LYS A 26 7.81 -7.60 18.44
C LYS A 26 8.33 -6.20 18.80
N ASN A 27 8.59 -5.94 20.08
CA ASN A 27 9.12 -4.67 20.53
C ASN A 27 10.53 -4.41 19.99
N LEU A 28 11.38 -5.42 19.90
CA LEU A 28 12.70 -5.29 19.28
C LEU A 28 12.57 -4.93 17.79
N MET A 29 11.65 -5.59 17.06
CA MET A 29 11.39 -5.26 15.65
C MET A 29 10.87 -3.83 15.49
N LYS A 30 9.92 -3.37 16.32
CA LYS A 30 9.42 -1.98 16.31
C LYS A 30 10.52 -0.97 16.61
N ASN A 31 11.46 -1.30 17.52
CA ASN A 31 12.62 -0.44 17.78
C ASN A 31 13.51 -0.29 16.55
N LEU A 32 13.71 -1.35 15.78
CA LEU A 32 14.43 -1.29 14.50
C LEU A 32 13.70 -0.42 13.48
N PHE A 33 12.36 -0.48 13.44
CA PHE A 33 11.53 0.37 12.56
C PHE A 33 11.59 1.88 12.87
N ASN A 34 12.27 2.32 13.94
CA ASN A 34 12.60 3.73 14.08
C ASN A 34 13.67 4.19 13.07
N GLN A 35 14.32 3.28 12.38
CA GLN A 35 15.22 3.55 11.25
C GLN A 35 14.53 3.16 9.95
N GLU A 36 14.33 4.11 9.05
CA GLU A 36 13.64 3.95 7.76
C GLU A 36 14.16 2.77 6.92
N LYS A 37 15.48 2.51 6.98
CA LYS A 37 16.10 1.39 6.24
C LYS A 37 15.47 0.04 6.57
N TYR A 38 15.13 -0.21 7.83
CA TYR A 38 14.51 -1.48 8.24
C TYR A 38 13.04 -1.56 7.84
N ILE A 39 12.32 -0.43 7.81
CA ILE A 39 10.97 -0.37 7.24
C ILE A 39 11.02 -0.74 5.75
N LYS A 40 11.92 -0.10 4.99
CA LYS A 40 12.10 -0.38 3.55
C LYS A 40 12.42 -1.85 3.29
N GLU A 41 13.35 -2.41 4.06
CA GLU A 41 13.76 -3.80 3.90
C GLU A 41 12.62 -4.76 4.27
N PHE A 42 11.89 -4.49 5.36
CA PHE A 42 10.71 -5.25 5.78
C PHE A 42 9.65 -5.28 4.68
N LEU A 43 9.22 -4.12 4.19
CA LEU A 43 8.20 -4.02 3.15
C LEU A 43 8.67 -4.65 1.83
N SER A 44 9.94 -4.49 1.47
CA SER A 44 10.53 -5.12 0.28
C SER A 44 10.49 -6.65 0.39
N LYS A 45 10.85 -7.23 1.54
CA LYS A 45 10.77 -8.68 1.78
C LYS A 45 9.31 -9.16 1.71
N LEU A 46 8.37 -8.45 2.34
CA LEU A 46 6.94 -8.75 2.24
C LEU A 46 6.45 -8.70 0.79
N ASN A 47 6.87 -7.71 0.01
CA ASN A 47 6.47 -7.60 -1.40
C ASN A 47 6.97 -8.78 -2.25
N LYS A 48 8.17 -9.30 -1.97
CA LYS A 48 8.70 -10.49 -2.66
C LYS A 48 7.88 -11.75 -2.40
N ILE A 49 7.35 -11.88 -1.18
CA ILE A 49 6.61 -13.09 -0.77
C ILE A 49 5.09 -12.98 -0.98
N ARG A 50 4.55 -11.78 -1.26
CA ARG A 50 3.10 -11.60 -1.49
C ARG A 50 2.54 -12.51 -2.58
N ILE A 51 3.37 -12.92 -3.54
CA ILE A 51 3.02 -13.84 -4.62
C ILE A 51 2.81 -15.26 -4.06
N ASN A 52 3.55 -15.62 -3.01
CA ASN A 52 3.44 -16.89 -2.31
C ASN A 52 2.45 -16.78 -1.14
N LYS A 53 1.17 -16.73 -1.44
CA LYS A 53 0.02 -16.38 -0.57
C LYS A 53 -0.13 -17.15 0.76
N HIS A 54 0.81 -18.03 1.14
CA HIS A 54 0.62 -18.99 2.25
C HIS A 54 1.19 -18.54 3.61
N LEU A 55 1.85 -17.39 3.72
CA LEU A 55 2.65 -17.05 4.92
C LEU A 55 1.85 -16.55 6.12
N PHE A 56 0.65 -16.01 5.91
CA PHE A 56 -0.16 -15.40 6.98
C PHE A 56 -1.52 -16.07 7.16
N ASN A 57 -1.55 -17.40 7.05
CA ASN A 57 -2.79 -18.19 7.10
C ASN A 57 -3.37 -18.30 8.51
N THR A 58 -2.61 -18.01 9.56
CA THR A 58 -3.10 -18.04 10.93
C THR A 58 -3.40 -16.63 11.43
N LYS A 59 -4.43 -16.53 12.29
CA LYS A 59 -4.82 -15.26 12.91
C LYS A 59 -3.65 -14.63 13.69
N GLU A 60 -2.89 -15.45 14.41
CA GLU A 60 -1.78 -14.98 15.25
C GLU A 60 -0.70 -14.29 14.42
N LYS A 61 -0.32 -14.82 13.25
CA LYS A 61 0.64 -14.19 12.34
C LYS A 61 0.09 -12.93 11.71
N PHE A 62 -1.18 -12.97 11.35
CA PHE A 62 -1.86 -11.79 10.82
C PHE A 62 -1.92 -10.66 11.85
N ASP A 63 -2.20 -10.98 13.13
CA ASP A 63 -2.23 -10.00 14.22
C ASP A 63 -0.85 -9.35 14.45
N VAL A 64 0.25 -10.13 14.32
CA VAL A 64 1.62 -9.58 14.37
C VAL A 64 1.88 -8.65 13.19
N LEU A 65 1.46 -9.04 11.98
CA LEU A 65 1.59 -8.20 10.80
C LEU A 65 0.80 -6.90 10.94
N LEU A 66 -0.44 -6.99 11.43
CA LEU A 66 -1.29 -5.83 11.70
C LEU A 66 -0.64 -4.87 12.71
N ASP A 67 -0.06 -5.40 13.77
CA ASP A 67 0.65 -4.61 14.78
C ASP A 67 1.86 -3.87 14.19
N PHE A 68 2.63 -4.52 13.31
CA PHE A 68 3.74 -3.88 12.60
C PHE A 68 3.26 -2.82 11.61
N PHE A 69 2.21 -3.09 10.85
CA PHE A 69 1.67 -2.12 9.92
C PHE A 69 1.11 -0.88 10.64
N ASN A 70 0.36 -1.05 11.72
CA ASN A 70 -0.11 0.08 12.54
C ASN A 70 1.05 0.92 13.06
N PHE A 71 2.15 0.29 13.50
CA PHE A 71 3.34 1.00 13.93
C PHE A 71 3.99 1.77 12.76
N ILE A 72 4.18 1.12 11.60
CA ILE A 72 4.80 1.75 10.42
C ILE A 72 3.91 2.89 9.90
N TYR A 73 2.59 2.71 9.82
CA TYR A 73 1.65 3.77 9.43
C TYR A 73 1.76 5.00 10.34
N SER A 74 2.05 4.82 11.62
CA SER A 74 2.26 5.94 12.56
C SER A 74 3.58 6.68 12.37
N LYS A 75 4.53 6.13 11.60
CA LYS A 75 5.87 6.69 11.35
C LYS A 75 6.03 7.32 9.98
N VAL A 76 5.31 6.79 8.99
CA VAL A 76 5.40 7.22 7.59
C VAL A 76 4.60 8.50 7.38
N SER A 77 5.19 9.48 6.71
CA SER A 77 4.49 10.69 6.31
C SER A 77 3.80 10.50 4.97
N PHE A 78 2.48 10.44 4.97
CA PHE A 78 1.68 10.29 3.75
C PHE A 78 1.73 11.52 2.82
N THR A 79 2.17 12.66 3.33
CA THR A 79 2.25 13.91 2.57
C THR A 79 3.66 14.22 2.03
N ASP A 80 4.69 13.53 2.52
CA ASP A 80 6.07 13.71 2.03
C ASP A 80 6.30 12.89 0.77
N SER A 81 6.62 13.57 -0.33
CA SER A 81 6.91 12.91 -1.60
C SER A 81 8.15 12.00 -1.57
N LYS A 82 9.04 12.15 -0.58
CA LYS A 82 10.20 11.27 -0.41
C LYS A 82 9.80 9.89 0.10
N GLU A 83 8.67 9.80 0.80
CA GLU A 83 8.15 8.55 1.34
C GLU A 83 7.12 7.86 0.41
N HIS A 84 6.92 8.41 -0.79
CA HIS A 84 5.94 7.91 -1.75
C HIS A 84 6.05 6.40 -2.01
N GLU A 85 7.26 5.88 -2.21
CA GLU A 85 7.48 4.44 -2.44
C GLU A 85 7.11 3.59 -1.21
N LEU A 86 7.35 4.10 0.01
CA LEU A 86 6.91 3.41 1.24
C LEU A 86 5.39 3.39 1.33
N VAL A 87 4.74 4.51 1.06
CA VAL A 87 3.27 4.60 1.02
C VAL A 87 2.71 3.62 -0.01
N LYS A 88 3.29 3.56 -1.20
CA LYS A 88 2.90 2.61 -2.25
C LYS A 88 2.97 1.16 -1.79
N PHE A 89 4.08 0.76 -1.17
CA PHE A 89 4.19 -0.60 -0.62
C PHE A 89 3.16 -0.86 0.47
N LEU A 90 2.93 0.09 1.37
CA LEU A 90 1.94 -0.04 2.44
C LEU A 90 0.54 -0.26 1.89
N LEU A 91 0.11 0.52 0.90
CA LEU A 91 -1.20 0.37 0.25
C LEU A 91 -1.34 -1.01 -0.40
N ILE A 92 -0.40 -1.38 -1.29
CA ILE A 92 -0.43 -2.66 -2.00
C ILE A 92 -0.44 -3.86 -1.05
N LEU A 93 0.40 -3.83 -0.01
CA LEU A 93 0.53 -4.96 0.90
C LEU A 93 -0.68 -5.07 1.83
N SER A 94 -1.24 -3.95 2.29
CA SER A 94 -2.45 -3.96 3.13
C SER A 94 -3.68 -4.50 2.39
N GLU A 95 -3.77 -4.29 1.08
CA GLU A 95 -4.84 -4.84 0.23
C GLU A 95 -4.58 -6.30 -0.19
N THR A 96 -3.35 -6.78 -0.01
CA THR A 96 -2.96 -8.13 -0.43
C THR A 96 -3.04 -9.15 0.71
N PHE A 97 -2.52 -8.79 1.88
CA PHE A 97 -2.44 -9.73 2.99
C PHE A 97 -3.79 -9.87 3.70
N ASN A 98 -4.18 -11.12 3.91
CA ASN A 98 -5.43 -11.48 4.56
C ASN A 98 -5.28 -12.77 5.35
N TYR A 99 -6.17 -13.01 6.31
CA TYR A 99 -6.40 -14.32 6.88
C TYR A 99 -7.84 -14.76 6.63
N LYS A 100 -8.10 -16.05 6.80
CA LYS A 100 -9.46 -16.61 6.70
C LYS A 100 -10.06 -16.76 8.08
N ASP A 101 -11.28 -16.22 8.25
CA ASP A 101 -12.14 -16.44 9.39
C ASP A 101 -13.38 -17.20 8.88
N GLY A 102 -13.35 -18.52 9.02
CA GLY A 102 -14.30 -19.39 8.33
C GLY A 102 -14.17 -19.24 6.80
N ASP A 103 -15.28 -18.91 6.14
CA ASP A 103 -15.32 -18.65 4.67
C ASP A 103 -14.97 -17.20 4.29
N LYS A 104 -14.85 -16.30 5.27
CA LYS A 104 -14.60 -14.88 5.03
C LYS A 104 -13.11 -14.58 5.02
N LYS A 105 -12.65 -13.83 3.99
CA LYS A 105 -11.30 -13.25 3.98
C LYS A 105 -11.34 -11.89 4.66
N ILE A 106 -10.45 -11.67 5.61
CA ILE A 106 -10.24 -10.40 6.28
C ILE A 106 -8.90 -9.85 5.82
N PHE A 107 -8.94 -8.78 5.03
CA PHE A 107 -7.74 -8.11 4.53
C PHE A 107 -7.19 -7.13 5.57
N LEU A 108 -5.90 -6.87 5.48
CA LEU A 108 -5.20 -5.99 6.42
C LEU A 108 -5.76 -4.56 6.39
N ASN A 109 -6.08 -4.03 5.20
CA ASN A 109 -6.71 -2.70 5.03
C ASN A 109 -8.09 -2.56 5.70
N ASN A 110 -8.80 -3.67 5.94
CA ASN A 110 -10.11 -3.64 6.62
C ASN A 110 -10.01 -3.47 8.15
N VAL A 111 -8.83 -3.68 8.72
CA VAL A 111 -8.64 -3.71 10.19
C VAL A 111 -7.52 -2.80 10.69
N ILE A 112 -6.71 -2.26 9.79
CA ILE A 112 -5.63 -1.33 10.12
C ILE A 112 -6.19 0.03 10.53
N ASN A 113 -5.46 0.74 11.39
CA ASN A 113 -5.76 2.15 11.72
C ASN A 113 -5.39 3.03 10.52
N THR A 114 -6.35 3.20 9.62
CA THR A 114 -6.16 3.95 8.38
C THR A 114 -5.86 5.42 8.67
N PRO A 115 -4.75 5.98 8.17
CA PRO A 115 -4.48 7.41 8.27
C PRO A 115 -5.59 8.24 7.60
N LYS A 116 -5.98 9.33 8.25
CA LYS A 116 -7.05 10.23 7.75
C LYS A 116 -6.72 10.87 6.41
N GLU A 117 -5.44 10.99 6.07
CA GLU A 117 -4.96 11.50 4.79
C GLU A 117 -5.49 10.67 3.63
N LEU A 118 -5.66 9.35 3.80
CA LEU A 118 -6.19 8.46 2.76
C LEU A 118 -7.68 8.69 2.42
N SER A 119 -8.42 9.41 3.27
CA SER A 119 -9.79 9.86 2.98
C SER A 119 -9.87 11.27 2.39
N ASP A 120 -8.73 11.91 2.09
CA ASP A 120 -8.64 13.25 1.48
C ASP A 120 -8.37 13.12 -0.03
N PRO A 121 -9.25 13.65 -0.91
CA PRO A 121 -9.03 13.67 -2.36
C PRO A 121 -7.69 14.30 -2.77
N LYS A 122 -7.25 15.36 -2.08
CA LYS A 122 -5.99 16.06 -2.37
C LYS A 122 -4.75 15.20 -2.15
N PHE A 123 -4.81 14.26 -1.21
CA PHE A 123 -3.76 13.26 -1.07
C PHE A 123 -3.64 12.43 -2.35
N TRP A 124 -4.78 11.93 -2.88
CA TRP A 124 -4.81 11.05 -4.05
C TRP A 124 -4.43 11.79 -5.34
N GLU A 125 -4.84 13.04 -5.50
CA GLU A 125 -4.38 13.88 -6.62
C GLU A 125 -2.84 13.93 -6.65
N LYS A 126 -2.22 14.29 -5.54
CA LYS A 126 -0.76 14.37 -5.42
C LYS A 126 -0.09 13.00 -5.58
N TYR A 127 -0.65 11.95 -4.96
CA TYR A 127 -0.12 10.60 -5.04
C TYR A 127 -0.09 10.08 -6.48
N ILE A 128 -1.21 10.18 -7.19
CA ILE A 128 -1.34 9.74 -8.58
C ILE A 128 -0.46 10.59 -9.52
N GLU A 129 -0.31 11.88 -9.28
CA GLU A 129 0.62 12.73 -10.05
C GLU A 129 2.07 12.28 -9.93
N ILE A 130 2.50 11.88 -8.74
CA ILE A 130 3.85 11.34 -8.53
C ILE A 130 4.01 10.02 -9.29
N GLU A 131 3.00 9.13 -9.26
CA GLU A 131 3.00 7.89 -10.05
C GLU A 131 3.09 8.16 -11.55
N ILE A 132 2.27 9.08 -12.08
CA ILE A 132 2.32 9.51 -13.48
C ILE A 132 3.72 10.02 -13.86
N LYS A 133 4.31 10.88 -13.02
CA LYS A 133 5.66 11.41 -13.24
C LYS A 133 6.73 10.32 -13.21
N ASN A 134 6.58 9.32 -12.34
CA ASN A 134 7.52 8.21 -12.26
C ASN A 134 7.39 7.29 -13.48
N GLU A 135 6.17 7.00 -13.92
CA GLU A 135 5.93 6.18 -15.12
C GLU A 135 6.39 6.91 -16.41
N SER A 136 6.16 8.23 -16.53
CA SER A 136 6.61 8.99 -17.69
C SER A 136 8.11 8.87 -17.92
N LYS A 137 8.92 8.89 -16.86
CA LYS A 137 10.38 8.72 -16.94
C LYS A 137 10.80 7.35 -17.48
N LYS A 138 10.01 6.29 -17.21
CA LYS A 138 10.30 4.93 -17.69
C LYS A 138 9.97 4.76 -19.19
N TYR A 139 9.03 5.55 -19.69
CA TYR A 139 8.48 5.41 -21.04
C TYR A 139 8.76 6.60 -21.97
N GLU A 140 9.74 7.47 -21.65
CA GLU A 140 10.13 8.63 -22.47
C GLU A 140 10.37 8.31 -23.96
N SER A 141 10.70 7.05 -24.28
CA SER A 141 10.90 6.58 -25.66
C SER A 141 9.62 6.17 -26.41
N LYS A 142 8.46 6.08 -25.74
CA LYS A 142 7.19 5.61 -26.34
C LYS A 142 6.23 6.77 -26.55
N LYS A 143 6.29 7.41 -27.69
CA LYS A 143 5.53 8.62 -28.08
C LYS A 143 4.00 8.55 -28.02
N ASN A 144 3.37 7.37 -27.80
CA ASN A 144 1.90 7.17 -27.87
C ASN A 144 1.30 6.40 -26.72
N SER A 145 1.96 6.30 -25.57
CA SER A 145 1.35 5.59 -24.44
C SER A 145 0.52 6.54 -23.59
N ARG A 146 -0.76 6.22 -23.41
CA ARG A 146 -1.68 6.91 -22.46
C ARG A 146 -1.36 6.47 -21.02
N TYR A 147 -0.09 6.66 -20.58
CA TYR A 147 0.34 6.19 -19.26
C TYR A 147 -0.42 6.92 -18.13
N GLU A 148 -0.83 8.17 -18.32
CA GLU A 148 -1.63 8.91 -17.35
C GLU A 148 -2.96 8.19 -17.06
N TYR A 149 -3.64 7.78 -18.11
CA TYR A 149 -4.88 7.01 -18.01
C TYR A 149 -4.64 5.65 -17.34
N ILE A 150 -3.57 4.94 -17.75
CA ILE A 150 -3.22 3.63 -17.18
C ILE A 150 -2.88 3.75 -15.69
N VAL A 151 -2.15 4.79 -15.29
CA VAL A 151 -1.82 5.04 -13.89
C VAL A 151 -3.09 5.35 -13.08
N LEU A 152 -3.97 6.22 -13.57
CA LEU A 152 -5.23 6.51 -12.89
C LEU A 152 -6.09 5.24 -12.76
N LEU A 153 -6.23 4.47 -13.85
CA LEU A 153 -6.97 3.21 -13.86
C LEU A 153 -6.41 2.18 -12.86
N SER A 154 -5.07 2.07 -12.76
CA SER A 154 -4.44 1.14 -11.82
C SER A 154 -4.65 1.54 -10.35
N ASN A 155 -4.92 2.81 -10.08
CA ASN A 155 -5.19 3.31 -8.74
C ASN A 155 -6.68 3.25 -8.33
N THR A 156 -7.59 2.83 -9.21
CA THR A 156 -9.03 2.75 -8.89
C THR A 156 -9.32 1.84 -7.70
N THR A 157 -8.54 0.76 -7.53
CA THR A 157 -8.68 -0.13 -6.37
C THR A 157 -8.40 0.61 -5.07
N HIS A 158 -7.28 1.35 -5.00
CA HIS A 158 -6.95 2.16 -3.83
C HIS A 158 -8.01 3.23 -3.54
N LEU A 159 -8.45 3.97 -4.58
CA LEU A 159 -9.49 4.98 -4.42
C LEU A 159 -10.77 4.38 -3.84
N LYS A 160 -11.19 3.21 -4.34
CA LYS A 160 -12.37 2.51 -3.86
C LYS A 160 -12.23 2.02 -2.41
N GLU A 161 -11.02 1.56 -2.01
CA GLU A 161 -10.77 1.01 -0.68
C GLU A 161 -10.62 2.08 0.40
N TYR A 162 -10.21 3.30 0.04
CA TYR A 162 -9.85 4.32 1.04
C TYR A 162 -10.73 5.58 1.01
N LEU A 163 -11.31 5.96 -0.13
CA LEU A 163 -12.15 7.15 -0.19
C LEU A 163 -13.61 6.91 0.18
N PHE A 164 -14.17 5.74 -0.11
CA PHE A 164 -15.56 5.32 0.14
C PHE A 164 -16.66 6.23 -0.42
N GLU A 165 -16.45 7.54 -0.49
CA GLU A 165 -17.44 8.53 -0.91
C GLU A 165 -17.37 8.77 -2.43
N LYS A 166 -18.48 8.52 -3.13
CA LYS A 166 -18.56 8.67 -4.59
C LYS A 166 -18.23 10.07 -5.07
N ASP A 167 -18.65 11.10 -4.31
CA ASP A 167 -18.41 12.49 -4.67
C ASP A 167 -16.91 12.83 -4.65
N LYS A 168 -16.18 12.32 -3.65
CA LYS A 168 -14.72 12.47 -3.57
C LYS A 168 -13.99 11.74 -4.70
N MET A 169 -14.46 10.54 -5.08
CA MET A 169 -13.90 9.83 -6.22
C MET A 169 -14.15 10.58 -7.53
N ASN A 170 -15.36 11.14 -7.71
CA ASN A 170 -15.68 11.98 -8.87
C ASN A 170 -14.80 13.24 -8.94
N GLU A 171 -14.53 13.90 -7.82
CA GLU A 171 -13.64 15.07 -7.74
C GLU A 171 -12.27 14.75 -8.33
N ILE A 172 -11.66 13.62 -7.95
CA ILE A 172 -10.38 13.17 -8.48
C ILE A 172 -10.46 12.88 -9.98
N ILE A 173 -11.51 12.19 -10.44
CA ILE A 173 -11.67 11.85 -11.85
C ILE A 173 -11.78 13.11 -12.69
N GLU A 174 -12.61 14.08 -12.30
CA GLU A 174 -12.77 15.32 -13.05
C GLU A 174 -11.47 16.14 -13.04
N TYR A 175 -10.72 16.16 -11.93
CA TYR A 175 -9.39 16.79 -11.88
C TYR A 175 -8.44 16.21 -12.94
N PHE A 176 -8.30 14.89 -13.03
CA PHE A 176 -7.41 14.24 -13.98
C PHE A 176 -7.93 14.31 -15.42
N LYS A 177 -9.25 14.22 -15.63
CA LYS A 177 -9.91 14.41 -16.92
C LYS A 177 -9.55 15.78 -17.51
N ASP A 178 -9.69 16.84 -16.73
CA ASP A 178 -9.42 18.20 -17.18
C ASP A 178 -7.93 18.42 -17.43
N LYS A 179 -7.08 17.88 -16.59
CA LYS A 179 -5.62 18.04 -16.69
C LYS A 179 -5.02 17.28 -17.87
N TYR A 180 -5.43 16.04 -18.10
CA TYR A 180 -4.84 15.16 -19.11
C TYR A 180 -5.74 14.94 -20.34
N LYS A 181 -6.88 15.63 -20.40
CA LYS A 181 -7.81 15.60 -21.54
C LYS A 181 -8.26 14.16 -21.87
N PHE A 182 -8.72 13.43 -20.86
CA PHE A 182 -9.27 12.10 -21.07
C PHE A 182 -10.54 12.14 -21.89
N THR A 183 -10.75 11.11 -22.73
CA THR A 183 -11.97 10.96 -23.52
C THR A 183 -13.14 10.54 -22.63
N ILE A 184 -14.35 10.66 -23.16
CA ILE A 184 -15.57 10.21 -22.45
C ILE A 184 -15.49 8.71 -22.18
N GLU A 185 -15.05 7.92 -23.15
CA GLU A 185 -14.91 6.46 -23.03
C GLU A 185 -13.90 6.06 -21.95
N GLU A 186 -12.77 6.77 -21.84
CA GLU A 186 -11.78 6.54 -20.78
C GLU A 186 -12.36 6.82 -19.39
N ILE A 187 -13.13 7.89 -19.27
CA ILE A 187 -13.80 8.25 -18.01
C ILE A 187 -14.88 7.24 -17.64
N ASP A 188 -15.68 6.79 -18.60
CA ASP A 188 -16.73 5.80 -18.36
C ASP A 188 -16.14 4.48 -17.85
N ILE A 189 -15.02 4.03 -18.42
CA ILE A 189 -14.31 2.82 -17.95
C ILE A 189 -13.81 3.01 -16.50
N ILE A 190 -13.25 4.17 -16.16
CA ILE A 190 -12.80 4.46 -14.79
C ILE A 190 -13.98 4.45 -13.81
N LYS A 191 -15.09 5.12 -14.16
CA LYS A 191 -16.32 5.17 -13.35
C LYS A 191 -16.94 3.80 -13.16
N GLU A 192 -16.97 2.99 -14.20
CA GLU A 192 -17.45 1.59 -14.12
C GLU A 192 -16.61 0.76 -13.12
N GLN A 193 -15.27 0.90 -13.16
CA GLN A 193 -14.37 0.22 -12.22
C GLN A 193 -14.61 0.67 -10.78
N LEU A 194 -14.85 1.95 -10.57
CA LEU A 194 -15.17 2.51 -9.25
C LEU A 194 -16.59 2.23 -8.79
N LYS A 195 -17.49 1.83 -9.72
CA LYS A 195 -18.93 1.64 -9.48
C LYS A 195 -19.66 2.92 -9.05
N ILE A 196 -19.33 4.02 -9.72
CA ILE A 196 -19.92 5.35 -9.48
C ILE A 196 -20.58 5.91 -10.73
#